data_64961fcda3f431060caf93c1fb696d00
#
_entry.id   64961fcda3f431060caf93c1fb696d00
#
_cell.length_a   1.000
_cell.length_b   1.000
_cell.length_c   1.000
_cell.angle_alpha   90.00
_cell.angle_beta   90.00
_cell.angle_gamma   90.00
#
_symmetry.space_group_name_H-M   'P 1'
#
loop_
_entity.id
_entity.type
_entity.pdbx_description
1 polymer ?
#
loop_
_entity_poly.entity_id
_entity_poly.type
_entity_poly.pdbx_seq_one_letter_code
_entity_poly.pdbx_strand_id
1 'polypeptide(L)'
;MKRISFILIVLVFLGLYLFTYNSNSSFLDIENKQTLFTSVSKPSWKIEMQNTKDSFELHSLTAKQEENKRVFLLDEPIFRSNWENKFKSSASSVYAILDLGEEKLLMTNNVHLTITEKDEKIDLFSEKINFDMRNKNFRSKNQVQIRTASFRLNSNGFDLYQNLDGVNELIFSKAAFEENNASKNNFYGEADLIIYKSPSDTFTLKGSAEIKIESSLISAEEIEFNFKTKKIISSKRSKIIKS
;
A
#
# COMPACT_ATOMS: atom_id res chain seq x y z
N MET A 1 -72.48 -20.70 9.15
CA MET A 1 -71.39 -19.69 9.16
C MET A 1 -70.26 -20.02 10.12
N LYS A 2 -70.47 -20.49 11.35
CA LYS A 2 -69.33 -20.71 12.31
C LYS A 2 -68.27 -21.74 11.90
N ARG A 3 -68.67 -22.81 11.11
CA ARG A 3 -67.69 -23.84 10.67
C ARG A 3 -66.75 -23.38 9.60
N ILE A 4 -67.13 -22.45 8.70
CA ILE A 4 -66.28 -21.92 7.65
C ILE A 4 -65.24 -21.01 8.24
N SER A 5 -65.60 -20.22 9.26
CA SER A 5 -64.62 -19.31 9.96
C SER A 5 -63.54 -20.09 10.69
N PHE A 6 -63.85 -21.24 11.26
CA PHE A 6 -62.82 -22.07 11.94
C PHE A 6 -61.83 -22.70 10.97
N ILE A 7 -62.30 -23.18 9.81
CA ILE A 7 -61.42 -23.74 8.77
C ILE A 7 -60.50 -22.70 8.22
N LEU A 8 -60.97 -21.46 8.02
CA LEU A 8 -60.15 -20.38 7.53
C LEU A 8 -59.03 -19.99 8.53
N ILE A 9 -59.33 -19.96 9.81
CA ILE A 9 -58.38 -19.72 10.89
C ILE A 9 -57.29 -20.80 10.93
N VAL A 10 -57.69 -22.08 10.83
CA VAL A 10 -56.73 -23.20 10.81
C VAL A 10 -55.82 -23.13 9.59
N LEU A 11 -56.32 -22.76 8.40
CA LEU A 11 -55.50 -22.59 7.21
C LEU A 11 -54.49 -21.42 7.32
N VAL A 12 -54.90 -20.31 7.96
CA VAL A 12 -54.00 -19.19 8.20
C VAL A 12 -52.87 -19.58 9.17
N PHE A 13 -53.20 -20.31 10.25
CA PHE A 13 -52.15 -20.79 11.19
C PHE A 13 -51.26 -21.84 10.55
N LEU A 14 -51.79 -22.72 9.71
CA LEU A 14 -50.98 -23.69 8.96
C LEU A 14 -50.05 -23.00 7.95
N GLY A 15 -50.55 -21.98 7.26
CA GLY A 15 -49.75 -21.16 6.35
C GLY A 15 -48.65 -20.41 7.05
N LEU A 16 -48.93 -19.80 8.22
CA LEU A 16 -47.91 -19.14 9.05
C LEU A 16 -46.89 -20.14 9.60
N TYR A 17 -47.34 -21.32 10.04
CA TYR A 17 -46.45 -22.38 10.51
C TYR A 17 -45.51 -22.87 9.39
N LEU A 18 -46.03 -23.14 8.21
CA LEU A 18 -45.21 -23.53 7.05
C LEU A 18 -44.27 -22.43 6.59
N PHE A 19 -44.69 -21.15 6.68
CA PHE A 19 -43.88 -20.03 6.34
C PHE A 19 -42.70 -19.85 7.36
N THR A 20 -42.98 -19.95 8.66
CA THR A 20 -41.95 -19.90 9.69
C THR A 20 -41.04 -21.12 9.68
N TYR A 21 -41.59 -22.30 9.37
CA TYR A 21 -40.80 -23.51 9.23
C TYR A 21 -39.86 -23.43 8.02
N ASN A 22 -40.34 -22.94 6.88
CA ASN A 22 -39.51 -22.76 5.68
C ASN A 22 -38.49 -21.61 5.81
N SER A 23 -38.82 -20.53 6.52
CA SER A 23 -37.87 -19.45 6.78
C SER A 23 -36.79 -19.86 7.79
N ASN A 24 -37.08 -20.73 8.74
CA ASN A 24 -36.09 -21.28 9.66
C ASN A 24 -35.18 -22.34 8.99
N SER A 25 -35.65 -23.06 7.98
CA SER A 25 -34.81 -24.01 7.26
C SER A 25 -33.80 -23.32 6.30
N SER A 26 -34.13 -22.12 5.81
CA SER A 26 -33.20 -21.33 4.98
C SER A 26 -32.13 -20.57 5.79
N PHE A 27 -32.29 -20.48 7.12
CA PHE A 27 -31.27 -19.85 8.00
C PHE A 27 -30.29 -20.86 8.62
N LEU A 28 -30.47 -22.16 8.43
CA LEU A 28 -29.59 -23.18 9.00
C LEU A 28 -28.67 -23.87 7.98
N ASP A 29 -28.80 -23.56 6.69
CA ASP A 29 -27.83 -23.91 5.67
C ASP A 29 -26.80 -22.76 5.44
N ILE A 30 -26.33 -22.12 6.50
CA ILE A 30 -24.93 -21.77 6.53
C ILE A 30 -24.26 -23.15 6.63
N GLU A 31 -24.06 -23.79 5.48
CA GLU A 31 -23.02 -24.80 5.35
C GLU A 31 -21.80 -24.26 6.10
N ASN A 32 -21.52 -24.84 7.24
CA ASN A 32 -20.22 -24.79 7.86
C ASN A 32 -19.30 -25.53 6.86
N LYS A 33 -19.02 -24.92 5.72
CA LYS A 33 -17.90 -25.25 4.89
C LYS A 33 -16.72 -25.01 5.80
N GLN A 34 -16.35 -26.01 6.57
CA GLN A 34 -15.05 -26.05 7.22
C GLN A 34 -14.05 -25.88 6.09
N THR A 35 -13.62 -24.65 5.89
CA THR A 35 -12.58 -24.34 4.93
C THR A 35 -11.36 -25.07 5.45
N LEU A 36 -10.97 -26.14 4.77
CA LEU A 36 -9.79 -26.92 5.14
C LEU A 36 -8.58 -26.07 4.81
N PHE A 37 -7.76 -25.79 5.82
CA PHE A 37 -6.50 -25.09 5.66
C PHE A 37 -5.35 -26.06 5.86
N THR A 38 -4.42 -26.05 4.93
CA THR A 38 -3.11 -26.64 5.16
C THR A 38 -2.21 -25.58 5.80
N SER A 39 -1.69 -25.88 6.99
CA SER A 39 -0.80 -24.99 7.71
C SER A 39 0.64 -25.46 7.61
N VAL A 40 1.55 -24.54 7.31
CA VAL A 40 2.99 -24.77 7.22
C VAL A 40 3.70 -23.83 8.19
N SER A 41 4.61 -24.37 9.00
CA SER A 41 5.45 -23.58 9.89
C SER A 41 6.75 -23.17 9.20
N LYS A 42 7.15 -21.91 9.36
CA LYS A 42 8.36 -21.29 8.81
C LYS A 42 8.53 -21.52 7.30
N PRO A 43 7.49 -21.25 6.50
CA PRO A 43 7.60 -21.39 5.06
C PRO A 43 8.56 -20.36 4.48
N SER A 44 9.18 -20.74 3.37
CA SER A 44 10.07 -19.88 2.60
C SER A 44 9.80 -20.07 1.11
N TRP A 45 9.58 -19.01 0.39
CA TRP A 45 9.45 -18.98 -1.06
C TRP A 45 10.59 -18.17 -1.65
N LYS A 46 11.22 -18.74 -2.66
CA LYS A 46 12.12 -18.02 -3.55
C LYS A 46 11.51 -18.04 -4.94
N ILE A 47 11.24 -16.88 -5.48
CA ILE A 47 10.63 -16.72 -6.81
C ILE A 47 11.64 -16.00 -7.69
N GLU A 48 12.08 -16.66 -8.73
CA GLU A 48 12.98 -16.13 -9.76
C GLU A 48 12.14 -15.75 -10.96
N MET A 49 12.35 -14.54 -11.48
CA MET A 49 11.61 -14.06 -12.64
C MET A 49 12.28 -14.59 -13.92
N GLN A 50 11.45 -15.02 -14.86
CA GLN A 50 11.96 -15.55 -16.13
C GLN A 50 12.71 -14.45 -16.90
N ASN A 51 13.85 -14.81 -17.48
CA ASN A 51 14.69 -13.96 -18.33
C ASN A 51 15.34 -12.75 -17.64
N THR A 52 15.36 -12.70 -16.32
CA THR A 52 16.07 -11.66 -15.55
C THR A 52 16.79 -12.31 -14.38
N LYS A 53 17.74 -11.60 -13.75
CA LYS A 53 18.34 -12.02 -12.48
C LYS A 53 17.53 -11.50 -11.28
N ASP A 54 16.38 -10.97 -11.53
CA ASP A 54 15.50 -10.48 -10.48
C ASP A 54 14.92 -11.65 -9.69
N SER A 55 14.96 -11.52 -8.40
CA SER A 55 14.39 -12.49 -7.49
C SER A 55 13.78 -11.83 -6.29
N PHE A 56 12.84 -12.50 -5.67
CA PHE A 56 12.37 -12.13 -4.35
C PHE A 56 12.21 -13.36 -3.47
N GLU A 57 12.40 -13.12 -2.18
CA GLU A 57 12.28 -14.11 -1.14
C GLU A 57 11.19 -13.68 -0.18
N LEU A 58 10.35 -14.61 0.24
CA LEU A 58 9.29 -14.38 1.20
C LEU A 58 9.39 -15.45 2.27
N HIS A 59 9.54 -15.02 3.51
CA HIS A 59 9.54 -15.87 4.69
C HIS A 59 8.35 -15.49 5.57
N SER A 60 7.85 -16.44 6.36
CA SER A 60 6.77 -16.19 7.31
C SER A 60 6.92 -17.09 8.52
N LEU A 61 6.35 -16.69 9.67
CA LEU A 61 6.28 -17.55 10.85
C LEU A 61 5.36 -18.75 10.58
N THR A 62 4.19 -18.48 10.04
CA THR A 62 3.25 -19.51 9.58
C THR A 62 2.60 -19.12 8.26
N ALA A 63 2.19 -20.11 7.49
CA ALA A 63 1.33 -19.93 6.32
C ALA A 63 0.14 -20.87 6.38
N LYS A 64 -1.03 -20.37 6.04
CA LYS A 64 -2.27 -21.15 5.90
C LYS A 64 -2.74 -21.04 4.46
N GLN A 65 -2.90 -22.16 3.81
CA GLN A 65 -3.45 -22.24 2.45
C GLN A 65 -4.87 -22.80 2.51
N GLU A 66 -5.82 -22.10 1.91
CA GLU A 66 -7.17 -22.63 1.68
C GLU A 66 -7.12 -23.71 0.59
N GLU A 67 -7.81 -24.83 0.84
CA GLU A 67 -7.84 -25.94 -0.10
C GLU A 67 -8.28 -25.49 -1.50
N ASN A 68 -7.56 -25.98 -2.52
CA ASN A 68 -7.77 -25.66 -3.94
C ASN A 68 -7.58 -24.19 -4.34
N LYS A 69 -7.02 -23.33 -3.49
CA LYS A 69 -6.66 -21.96 -3.82
C LYS A 69 -5.14 -21.76 -3.84
N ARG A 70 -4.68 -20.88 -4.70
CA ARG A 70 -3.26 -20.47 -4.76
C ARG A 70 -3.01 -19.23 -3.87
N VAL A 71 -3.78 -19.14 -2.78
CA VAL A 71 -3.77 -18.02 -1.83
C VAL A 71 -3.29 -18.51 -0.48
N PHE A 72 -2.32 -17.79 0.08
CA PHE A 72 -1.72 -18.09 1.37
C PHE A 72 -1.94 -16.91 2.31
N LEU A 73 -2.41 -17.20 3.52
CA LEU A 73 -2.46 -16.25 4.64
C LEU A 73 -1.18 -16.42 5.44
N LEU A 74 -0.45 -15.33 5.66
CA LEU A 74 0.88 -15.33 6.24
C LEU A 74 0.89 -14.54 7.55
N ASP A 75 1.50 -15.10 8.57
CA ASP A 75 1.76 -14.44 9.84
C ASP A 75 3.23 -13.99 9.90
N GLU A 76 3.48 -12.75 10.29
CA GLU A 76 4.80 -12.12 10.38
C GLU A 76 5.65 -12.30 9.12
N PRO A 77 5.13 -11.90 7.96
CA PRO A 77 5.86 -12.05 6.70
C PRO A 77 7.05 -11.09 6.63
N ILE A 78 8.15 -11.60 6.07
CA ILE A 78 9.34 -10.84 5.70
C ILE A 78 9.57 -11.05 4.20
N PHE A 79 9.43 -9.99 3.44
CA PHE A 79 9.69 -9.94 2.01
C PHE A 79 11.05 -9.31 1.74
N ARG A 80 11.79 -9.84 0.78
CA ARG A 80 13.03 -9.25 0.26
C ARG A 80 13.06 -9.36 -1.24
N SER A 81 13.44 -8.31 -1.91
CA SER A 81 13.69 -8.34 -3.35
C SER A 81 15.13 -7.96 -3.66
N ASN A 82 15.63 -8.57 -4.73
CA ASN A 82 16.90 -8.22 -5.33
C ASN A 82 16.65 -7.99 -6.83
N TRP A 83 16.64 -6.72 -7.22
CA TRP A 83 16.44 -6.32 -8.61
C TRP A 83 17.81 -6.12 -9.26
N GLU A 84 18.00 -6.71 -10.43
CA GLU A 84 19.28 -6.64 -11.12
C GLU A 84 19.70 -5.17 -11.32
N ASN A 85 20.86 -4.82 -10.71
CA ASN A 85 21.54 -3.54 -10.83
C ASN A 85 20.79 -2.27 -10.38
N LYS A 86 19.68 -2.36 -9.61
CA LYS A 86 18.87 -1.18 -9.37
C LYS A 86 18.68 -0.85 -7.90
N PHE A 87 17.88 -1.59 -7.19
CA PHE A 87 17.69 -1.37 -5.77
C PHE A 87 17.35 -2.68 -5.04
N LYS A 88 17.56 -2.68 -3.75
CA LYS A 88 17.10 -3.75 -2.87
C LYS A 88 15.88 -3.25 -2.12
N SER A 89 14.88 -4.07 -1.97
CA SER A 89 13.78 -3.77 -1.08
C SER A 89 13.58 -4.87 -0.05
N SER A 90 13.15 -4.48 1.14
CA SER A 90 12.69 -5.40 2.15
C SER A 90 11.42 -4.85 2.78
N ALA A 91 10.47 -5.72 3.07
CA ALA A 91 9.24 -5.33 3.74
C ALA A 91 8.88 -6.35 4.83
N SER A 92 8.24 -5.86 5.88
CA SER A 92 7.68 -6.68 6.96
C SER A 92 6.33 -6.14 7.38
N SER A 93 5.48 -7.01 7.92
CA SER A 93 4.17 -6.65 8.48
C SER A 93 3.71 -7.69 9.49
N VAL A 94 2.58 -7.46 10.14
CA VAL A 94 1.98 -8.47 11.03
C VAL A 94 1.33 -9.59 10.20
N TYR A 95 0.63 -9.21 9.11
CA TYR A 95 -0.05 -10.18 8.25
C TYR A 95 0.22 -9.89 6.78
N ALA A 96 0.12 -10.94 5.95
CA ALA A 96 0.03 -10.77 4.51
C ALA A 96 -0.86 -11.82 3.85
N ILE A 97 -1.29 -11.51 2.64
CA ILE A 97 -1.96 -12.42 1.73
C ILE A 97 -1.09 -12.53 0.49
N LEU A 98 -0.58 -13.73 0.23
CA LEU A 98 0.14 -14.06 -0.99
C LEU A 98 -0.83 -14.73 -1.96
N ASP A 99 -1.11 -14.10 -3.07
CA ASP A 99 -1.89 -14.68 -4.17
C ASP A 99 -0.97 -15.00 -5.34
N LEU A 100 -0.64 -16.29 -5.51
CA LEU A 100 0.20 -16.76 -6.60
C LEU A 100 -0.55 -16.81 -7.94
N GLY A 101 -1.88 -16.78 -7.95
CA GLY A 101 -2.68 -16.71 -9.17
C GLY A 101 -2.67 -15.32 -9.79
N GLU A 102 -2.83 -14.30 -8.95
CA GLU A 102 -2.80 -12.90 -9.34
C GLU A 102 -1.38 -12.28 -9.31
N GLU A 103 -0.39 -13.03 -8.83
CA GLU A 103 0.99 -12.55 -8.63
C GLU A 103 1.06 -11.30 -7.75
N LYS A 104 0.36 -11.32 -6.61
CA LYS A 104 0.25 -10.20 -5.68
C LYS A 104 0.59 -10.60 -4.26
N LEU A 105 1.23 -9.68 -3.54
CA LEU A 105 1.44 -9.77 -2.10
C LEU A 105 0.80 -8.55 -1.44
N LEU A 106 -0.21 -8.78 -0.63
CA LEU A 106 -0.87 -7.74 0.15
C LEU A 106 -0.40 -7.83 1.60
N MET A 107 0.38 -6.87 2.05
CA MET A 107 0.89 -6.75 3.41
C MET A 107 0.00 -5.79 4.20
N THR A 108 -0.33 -6.15 5.45
CA THR A 108 -1.23 -5.37 6.32
C THR A 108 -0.75 -5.34 7.76
N ASN A 109 -1.17 -4.32 8.49
CA ASN A 109 -0.89 -4.05 9.88
C ASN A 109 0.61 -3.77 10.13
N ASN A 110 0.92 -2.49 10.33
CA ASN A 110 2.26 -2.00 10.60
C ASN A 110 3.28 -2.39 9.52
N VAL A 111 2.94 -2.12 8.27
CA VAL A 111 3.86 -2.42 7.16
C VAL A 111 5.04 -1.46 7.18
N HIS A 112 6.25 -2.02 7.22
CA HIS A 112 7.49 -1.31 7.05
C HIS A 112 8.17 -1.78 5.77
N LEU A 113 8.30 -0.89 4.79
CA LEU A 113 9.01 -1.13 3.53
C LEU A 113 10.27 -0.29 3.52
N THR A 114 11.40 -0.93 3.33
CA THR A 114 12.70 -0.28 3.13
C THR A 114 13.13 -0.45 1.69
N ILE A 115 13.53 0.63 1.06
CA ILE A 115 14.15 0.66 -0.27
C ILE A 115 15.59 1.15 -0.07
N THR A 116 16.55 0.41 -0.62
CA THR A 116 17.96 0.78 -0.58
C THR A 116 18.48 0.89 -2.02
N GLU A 117 18.89 2.08 -2.40
CA GLU A 117 19.51 2.37 -3.69
C GLU A 117 20.87 2.99 -3.47
N LYS A 118 21.92 2.32 -3.96
CA LYS A 118 23.30 2.68 -3.65
C LYS A 118 23.49 2.75 -2.13
N ASP A 119 23.76 3.94 -1.59
CA ASP A 119 23.97 4.19 -0.15
C ASP A 119 22.76 4.89 0.51
N GLU A 120 21.70 5.17 -0.25
CA GLU A 120 20.51 5.82 0.25
C GLU A 120 19.46 4.80 0.71
N LYS A 121 18.90 5.08 1.88
CA LYS A 121 17.85 4.29 2.49
C LYS A 121 16.59 5.12 2.63
N ILE A 122 15.49 4.58 2.10
CA ILE A 122 14.15 5.16 2.20
C ILE A 122 13.29 4.17 2.99
N ASP A 123 12.82 4.57 4.16
CA ASP A 123 11.89 3.80 4.97
C ASP A 123 10.46 4.33 4.79
N LEU A 124 9.53 3.45 4.45
CA LEU A 124 8.11 3.75 4.29
C LEU A 124 7.31 2.95 5.33
N PHE A 125 6.40 3.62 6.00
CA PHE A 125 5.50 3.05 7.00
C PHE A 125 4.05 3.26 6.57
N SER A 126 3.24 2.21 6.59
CA SER A 126 1.81 2.26 6.24
C SER A 126 1.05 1.13 6.90
N GLU A 127 -0.27 1.27 7.03
CA GLU A 127 -1.13 0.17 7.46
C GLU A 127 -1.29 -0.92 6.40
N LYS A 128 -1.10 -0.57 5.13
CA LYS A 128 -1.34 -1.51 4.03
C LYS A 128 -0.49 -1.17 2.82
N ILE A 129 0.22 -2.16 2.29
CA ILE A 129 1.00 -2.06 1.05
C ILE A 129 0.67 -3.25 0.16
N ASN A 130 0.37 -3.00 -1.09
CA ASN A 130 0.21 -4.01 -2.13
C ASN A 130 1.46 -4.03 -3.01
N PHE A 131 2.03 -5.21 -3.21
CA PHE A 131 3.10 -5.46 -4.14
C PHE A 131 2.57 -6.28 -5.33
N ASP A 132 2.64 -5.70 -6.52
CA ASP A 132 2.38 -6.38 -7.78
C ASP A 132 3.71 -6.96 -8.29
N MET A 133 3.81 -8.29 -8.25
CA MET A 133 5.07 -8.98 -8.58
C MET A 133 5.37 -8.89 -10.08
N ARG A 134 4.34 -8.90 -10.93
CA ARG A 134 4.48 -8.82 -12.38
C ARG A 134 5.02 -7.47 -12.82
N ASN A 135 4.45 -6.40 -12.25
CA ASN A 135 4.82 -5.02 -12.60
C ASN A 135 5.93 -4.46 -11.69
N LYS A 136 6.38 -5.23 -10.69
CA LYS A 136 7.38 -4.83 -9.69
C LYS A 136 7.03 -3.50 -9.00
N ASN A 137 5.75 -3.29 -8.72
CA ASN A 137 5.21 -2.05 -8.22
C ASN A 137 4.71 -2.21 -6.78
N PHE A 138 5.13 -1.29 -5.89
CA PHE A 138 4.56 -1.15 -4.56
C PHE A 138 3.56 0.00 -4.54
N ARG A 139 2.40 -0.23 -3.96
CA ARG A 139 1.34 0.77 -3.86
C ARG A 139 0.65 0.75 -2.51
N SER A 140 0.33 1.92 -1.99
CA SER A 140 -0.61 2.10 -0.89
C SER A 140 -1.63 3.20 -1.21
N LYS A 141 -2.88 2.97 -0.81
CA LYS A 141 -3.94 3.99 -0.79
C LYS A 141 -4.20 4.51 0.63
N ASN A 142 -3.45 4.04 1.61
CA ASN A 142 -3.52 4.46 3.01
C ASN A 142 -2.50 5.56 3.27
N GLN A 143 -2.60 6.19 4.42
CA GLN A 143 -1.56 7.11 4.87
C GLN A 143 -0.19 6.43 4.88
N VAL A 144 0.80 7.15 4.40
CA VAL A 144 2.19 6.70 4.33
C VAL A 144 3.09 7.75 4.96
N GLN A 145 3.96 7.30 5.83
CA GLN A 145 5.05 8.10 6.37
C GLN A 145 6.37 7.62 5.78
N ILE A 146 7.13 8.53 5.21
CA ILE A 146 8.45 8.26 4.64
C ILE A 146 9.51 8.92 5.52
N ARG A 147 10.60 8.21 5.72
CA ARG A 147 11.80 8.71 6.42
C ARG A 147 13.04 8.38 5.61
N THR A 148 13.85 9.39 5.40
CA THR A 148 15.19 9.27 4.83
C THR A 148 16.20 9.87 5.80
N ALA A 149 17.46 9.87 5.47
CA ALA A 149 18.48 10.61 6.25
C ALA A 149 18.22 12.13 6.25
N SER A 150 17.64 12.66 5.16
CA SER A 150 17.55 14.09 4.88
C SER A 150 16.17 14.69 5.16
N PHE A 151 15.08 13.95 4.97
CA PHE A 151 13.72 14.47 5.08
C PHE A 151 12.73 13.44 5.62
N ARG A 152 11.58 13.95 6.08
CA ARG A 152 10.37 13.21 6.34
C ARG A 152 9.29 13.65 5.38
N LEU A 153 8.41 12.74 4.97
CA LEU A 153 7.27 13.04 4.13
C LEU A 153 6.05 12.25 4.63
N ASN A 154 4.90 12.91 4.67
CA ASN A 154 3.61 12.29 4.96
C ASN A 154 2.71 12.43 3.73
N SER A 155 1.97 11.38 3.38
CA SER A 155 1.05 11.39 2.25
C SER A 155 -0.19 10.52 2.49
N ASN A 156 -1.22 10.72 1.67
CA ASN A 156 -2.44 9.91 1.70
C ASN A 156 -2.38 8.67 0.78
N GLY A 157 -1.22 8.38 0.22
CA GLY A 157 -0.97 7.23 -0.61
C GLY A 157 0.35 7.34 -1.34
N PHE A 158 0.84 6.22 -1.85
CA PHE A 158 2.02 6.21 -2.70
C PHE A 158 1.95 5.14 -3.78
N ASP A 159 2.69 5.39 -4.85
CA ASP A 159 3.05 4.45 -5.89
C ASP A 159 4.56 4.50 -6.09
N LEU A 160 5.21 3.34 -6.08
CA LEU A 160 6.61 3.20 -6.47
C LEU A 160 6.67 2.55 -7.84
N TYR A 161 7.16 3.28 -8.82
CA TYR A 161 7.38 2.78 -10.17
C TYR A 161 8.87 2.66 -10.44
N GLN A 162 9.24 1.58 -11.11
CA GLN A 162 10.54 1.44 -11.71
C GLN A 162 10.40 1.64 -13.21
N ASN A 163 11.00 2.68 -13.78
CA ASN A 163 11.02 2.85 -15.22
C ASN A 163 12.11 2.01 -15.88
N LEU A 164 12.04 1.89 -17.21
CA LEU A 164 13.00 1.11 -18.01
C LEU A 164 14.45 1.60 -17.89
N ASP A 165 14.63 2.89 -17.60
CA ASP A 165 15.94 3.53 -17.45
C ASP A 165 16.55 3.35 -16.06
N GLY A 166 15.84 2.64 -15.16
CA GLY A 166 16.29 2.37 -13.80
C GLY A 166 16.11 3.52 -12.84
N VAL A 167 15.36 4.54 -13.20
CA VAL A 167 14.97 5.62 -12.30
C VAL A 167 13.79 5.16 -11.47
N ASN A 168 13.93 5.22 -10.15
CA ASN A 168 12.83 4.96 -9.24
C ASN A 168 12.06 6.25 -9.03
N GLU A 169 10.77 6.22 -9.37
CA GLU A 169 9.86 7.32 -9.12
C GLU A 169 8.90 6.91 -8.00
N LEU A 170 8.96 7.67 -6.89
CA LEU A 170 7.98 7.57 -5.82
C LEU A 170 6.99 8.70 -5.98
N ILE A 171 5.73 8.34 -6.16
CA ILE A 171 4.63 9.28 -6.38
C ILE A 171 3.74 9.29 -5.14
N PHE A 172 3.54 10.46 -4.55
CA PHE A 172 2.81 10.67 -3.32
C PHE A 172 1.61 11.58 -3.54
N SER A 173 0.44 11.16 -3.07
CA SER A 173 -0.81 11.92 -3.19
C SER A 173 -1.07 12.74 -1.94
N LYS A 174 -1.42 14.02 -2.10
CA LYS A 174 -1.69 14.96 -0.99
C LYS A 174 -0.59 14.86 0.05
N ALA A 175 0.58 15.28 -0.33
CA ALA A 175 1.78 15.04 0.44
C ALA A 175 2.43 16.33 0.94
N ALA A 176 3.06 16.23 2.10
CA ALA A 176 3.88 17.28 2.69
C ALA A 176 5.22 16.68 3.16
N PHE A 177 6.29 17.39 2.92
CA PHE A 177 7.62 17.01 3.40
C PHE A 177 8.28 18.12 4.22
N GLU A 178 9.19 17.72 5.09
CA GLU A 178 10.01 18.60 5.91
C GLU A 178 11.45 18.06 6.03
N GLU A 179 12.41 18.94 6.19
CA GLU A 179 13.81 18.58 6.43
C GLU A 179 13.99 18.03 7.85
N ASN A 180 14.84 17.00 8.02
CA ASN A 180 15.06 16.35 9.33
C ASN A 180 15.79 17.20 10.37
N ASN A 181 16.45 18.28 10.00
CA ASN A 181 17.20 19.14 10.91
C ASN A 181 16.28 20.09 11.69
N ALA A 182 15.85 19.66 12.84
CA ALA A 182 14.87 20.33 13.72
C ALA A 182 15.29 21.70 14.26
N SER A 183 16.54 22.13 14.10
CA SER A 183 17.00 23.42 14.64
C SER A 183 16.66 24.65 13.81
N LYS A 184 16.24 24.46 12.55
CA LYS A 184 15.77 25.52 11.65
C LYS A 184 14.74 24.94 10.68
N ASN A 185 13.49 24.90 11.05
CA ASN A 185 12.35 24.52 10.19
C ASN A 185 12.18 25.47 8.99
N ASN A 186 13.18 25.59 8.18
CA ASN A 186 13.22 26.57 7.10
C ASN A 186 13.00 25.96 5.73
N PHE A 187 12.80 24.62 5.68
CA PHE A 187 12.60 23.93 4.41
C PHE A 187 11.46 22.90 4.53
N TYR A 188 10.33 23.24 3.98
CA TYR A 188 9.19 22.34 3.84
C TYR A 188 8.48 22.57 2.51
N GLY A 189 7.70 21.59 2.06
CA GLY A 189 6.84 21.76 0.89
C GLY A 189 5.64 20.84 0.96
N GLU A 190 4.58 21.24 0.25
CA GLU A 190 3.35 20.47 0.12
C GLU A 190 2.75 20.61 -1.27
N ALA A 191 1.98 19.61 -1.69
CA ALA A 191 1.29 19.61 -2.97
C ALA A 191 0.18 18.54 -3.02
N ASP A 192 -0.70 18.63 -4.00
CA ASP A 192 -1.67 17.57 -4.30
C ASP A 192 -0.95 16.30 -4.80
N LEU A 193 0.19 16.45 -5.47
CA LEU A 193 1.04 15.37 -5.93
C LEU A 193 2.51 15.74 -5.75
N ILE A 194 3.29 14.87 -5.15
CA ILE A 194 4.74 14.98 -5.05
C ILE A 194 5.36 13.77 -5.76
N ILE A 195 6.29 14.02 -6.68
CA ILE A 195 7.09 13.00 -7.36
C ILE A 195 8.53 13.15 -6.90
N TYR A 196 9.08 12.13 -6.28
CA TYR A 196 10.49 12.07 -5.89
C TYR A 196 11.25 11.12 -6.80
N LYS A 197 12.37 11.60 -7.35
CA LYS A 197 13.28 10.81 -8.19
C LYS A 197 14.58 10.58 -7.43
N SER A 198 14.75 9.34 -6.93
CA SER A 198 15.85 9.01 -6.04
C SER A 198 17.25 9.35 -6.58
N PRO A 199 17.69 8.94 -7.78
CA PRO A 199 19.08 9.19 -8.16
C PRO A 199 19.46 10.66 -8.31
N SER A 200 18.49 11.53 -8.55
CA SER A 200 18.71 12.97 -8.81
C SER A 200 18.38 13.85 -7.62
N ASP A 201 17.86 13.30 -6.51
CA ASP A 201 17.32 14.07 -5.39
C ASP A 201 16.34 15.17 -5.82
N THR A 202 15.57 14.89 -6.87
CA THR A 202 14.65 15.86 -7.48
C THR A 202 13.23 15.59 -7.01
N PHE A 203 12.59 16.65 -6.55
CA PHE A 203 11.18 16.69 -6.23
C PHE A 203 10.44 17.49 -7.31
N THR A 204 9.31 16.96 -7.76
CA THR A 204 8.34 17.70 -8.56
C THR A 204 7.04 17.79 -7.77
N LEU A 205 6.62 18.98 -7.39
CA LEU A 205 5.38 19.30 -6.70
C LEU A 205 4.36 19.75 -7.75
N LYS A 206 3.16 19.16 -7.75
CA LYS A 206 2.10 19.48 -8.72
C LYS A 206 0.76 19.68 -8.02
N GLY A 207 0.04 20.71 -8.44
CA GLY A 207 -1.26 21.08 -7.89
C GLY A 207 -1.12 21.70 -6.51
N SER A 208 -1.58 22.95 -6.34
CA SER A 208 -1.47 23.69 -5.08
C SER A 208 -0.07 23.59 -4.46
N ALA A 209 0.96 23.62 -5.30
CA ALA A 209 2.34 23.40 -4.88
C ALA A 209 2.86 24.58 -4.08
N GLU A 210 3.33 24.31 -2.86
CA GLU A 210 3.98 25.30 -2.01
C GLU A 210 5.34 24.79 -1.52
N ILE A 211 6.32 25.66 -1.48
CA ILE A 211 7.63 25.38 -0.90
C ILE A 211 8.10 26.58 -0.10
N LYS A 212 8.52 26.35 1.13
CA LYS A 212 9.19 27.33 1.96
C LYS A 212 10.68 27.06 2.01
N ILE A 213 11.45 28.06 1.66
CA ILE A 213 12.91 28.03 1.72
C ILE A 213 13.33 29.26 2.53
N GLU A 214 13.87 29.04 3.74
CA GLU A 214 14.22 30.10 4.69
C GLU A 214 13.01 31.02 4.99
N SER A 215 13.08 32.28 4.60
CA SER A 215 12.03 33.29 4.79
C SER A 215 11.13 33.45 3.56
N SER A 216 11.31 32.69 2.51
CA SER A 216 10.56 32.81 1.26
C SER A 216 9.57 31.67 1.10
N LEU A 217 8.30 32.00 0.87
CA LEU A 217 7.26 31.06 0.47
C LEU A 217 7.00 31.21 -1.02
N ILE A 218 7.04 30.12 -1.74
CA ILE A 218 6.82 30.06 -3.18
C ILE A 218 5.61 29.17 -3.41
N SER A 219 4.55 29.73 -4.00
CA SER A 219 3.36 29.00 -4.40
C SER A 219 3.29 28.95 -5.93
N ALA A 220 2.97 27.80 -6.51
CA ALA A 220 2.90 27.61 -7.96
C ALA A 220 1.95 26.45 -8.33
N GLU A 221 1.64 26.34 -9.62
CA GLU A 221 0.94 25.17 -10.19
C GLU A 221 1.87 23.94 -10.21
N GLU A 222 3.16 24.16 -10.47
CA GLU A 222 4.19 23.14 -10.50
C GLU A 222 5.52 23.74 -10.06
N ILE A 223 6.25 23.03 -9.19
CA ILE A 223 7.59 23.39 -8.74
C ILE A 223 8.47 22.17 -8.88
N GLU A 224 9.58 22.31 -9.59
CA GLU A 224 10.65 21.32 -9.62
C GLU A 224 11.87 21.87 -8.90
N PHE A 225 12.40 21.11 -7.94
CA PHE A 225 13.57 21.54 -7.18
C PHE A 225 14.46 20.33 -6.84
N ASN A 226 15.73 20.63 -6.64
CA ASN A 226 16.69 19.65 -6.13
C ASN A 226 16.80 19.81 -4.60
N PHE A 227 16.46 18.74 -3.87
CA PHE A 227 16.43 18.75 -2.41
C PHE A 227 17.82 18.96 -1.80
N LYS A 228 18.84 18.31 -2.35
CA LYS A 228 20.21 18.36 -1.83
C LYS A 228 20.85 19.75 -1.97
N THR A 229 20.63 20.39 -3.12
CA THR A 229 21.16 21.74 -3.39
C THR A 229 20.22 22.85 -2.94
N LYS A 230 18.97 22.53 -2.58
CA LYS A 230 17.88 23.47 -2.23
C LYS A 230 17.61 24.50 -3.33
N LYS A 231 17.87 24.14 -4.59
CA LYS A 231 17.67 25.01 -5.74
C LYS A 231 16.39 24.64 -6.49
N ILE A 232 15.59 25.66 -6.79
CA ILE A 232 14.47 25.52 -7.72
C ILE A 232 15.06 25.39 -9.11
N ILE A 233 14.66 24.31 -9.80
CA ILE A 233 15.05 24.03 -11.18
C ILE A 233 14.08 24.74 -12.13
N SER A 234 12.79 24.59 -11.86
CA SER A 234 11.73 25.23 -12.65
C SER A 234 10.49 25.49 -11.80
N SER A 235 9.68 26.48 -12.20
CA SER A 235 8.37 26.72 -11.60
C SER A 235 7.41 27.26 -12.67
N LYS A 236 6.14 26.87 -12.56
CA LYS A 236 5.09 27.27 -13.52
C LYS A 236 4.02 28.07 -12.79
N ARG A 237 3.72 29.28 -13.26
CA ARG A 237 2.77 30.22 -12.69
C ARG A 237 3.05 30.48 -11.20
N SER A 238 4.27 30.88 -10.90
CA SER A 238 4.72 31.04 -9.51
C SER A 238 4.44 32.43 -8.94
N LYS A 239 4.16 32.47 -7.63
CA LYS A 239 4.10 33.68 -6.79
C LYS A 239 5.09 33.50 -5.66
N ILE A 240 5.93 34.50 -5.42
CA ILE A 240 6.90 34.51 -4.32
C ILE A 240 6.44 35.54 -3.28
N ILE A 241 6.33 35.08 -2.05
CA ILE A 241 6.03 35.93 -0.89
C ILE A 241 7.28 35.89 0.00
N LYS A 242 7.88 37.05 0.23
CA LYS A 242 8.96 37.21 1.21
C LYS A 242 8.35 37.69 2.51
N SER A 243 8.59 36.97 3.59
CA SER A 243 8.23 37.36 4.97
C SER A 243 9.40 38.04 5.66
#